data_8003334b30aa2dc860bf33382e86ddd0
#
_entry.id   8003334b30aa2dc860bf33382e86ddd0
#
_cell.length_a   1.000
_cell.length_b   1.000
_cell.length_c   1.000
_cell.angle_alpha   90.00
_cell.angle_beta   90.00
_cell.angle_gamma   90.00
#
_symmetry.space_group_name_H-M   'P 1'
#
loop_
_entity.id
_entity.type
_entity.pdbx_description
1 polymer ?
#
loop_
_entity_poly.entity_id
_entity_poly.type
_entity_poly.pdbx_seq_one_letter_code
_entity_poly.pdbx_strand_id
1 'polypeptide(L)'
;MFIVPKYWVEEDGMLGDRNGVYVTGVEEKMGIHASATCEVTLGERHQCRGLLVGGVHDGIRQMFQVIEHARMAVGFKSFATLSTAYLNALQYTKERVQGADLAEATNKSAPRVPIIRHPDVRRMLMLQKSYSEGLRALGLYIANIQDRVILSGGHGHAEAKNLDRLN
;
A
#
# COMPACT_ATOMS: atom_id res chain seq x y z
N MET A 1 -23.92 0.42 -0.04
CA MET A 1 -23.02 0.33 1.16
C MET A 1 -23.86 0.59 2.41
N PHE A 2 -23.48 0.02 3.56
CA PHE A 2 -24.17 0.24 4.83
C PHE A 2 -23.18 0.67 5.91
N ILE A 3 -23.57 1.60 6.76
CA ILE A 3 -22.89 1.89 8.02
C ILE A 3 -23.55 1.03 9.09
N VAL A 4 -22.78 0.16 9.74
CA VAL A 4 -23.24 -0.74 10.80
C VAL A 4 -22.51 -0.35 12.09
N PRO A 5 -23.10 0.48 12.94
CA PRO A 5 -22.46 0.93 14.17
C PRO A 5 -22.42 -0.20 15.21
N LYS A 6 -21.40 -0.21 16.07
CA LYS A 6 -21.27 -1.14 17.18
C LYS A 6 -22.32 -0.92 18.26
N TYR A 7 -22.61 0.33 18.54
CA TYR A 7 -23.71 0.80 19.36
C TYR A 7 -24.59 1.71 18.52
N TRP A 8 -25.87 1.63 18.69
CA TRP A 8 -26.76 2.54 18.03
C TRP A 8 -26.48 3.98 18.50
N VAL A 9 -26.58 4.94 17.64
CA VAL A 9 -26.40 6.35 17.98
C VAL A 9 -27.79 6.98 17.97
N GLU A 10 -28.20 7.52 19.10
CA GLU A 10 -29.48 8.18 19.27
C GLU A 10 -29.47 9.57 18.61
N GLU A 11 -30.64 10.20 18.47
CA GLU A 11 -30.78 11.53 17.81
C GLU A 11 -29.97 12.63 18.51
N ASP A 12 -29.79 12.54 19.81
CA ASP A 12 -28.97 13.45 20.63
C ASP A 12 -27.46 13.19 20.55
N GLY A 13 -27.03 12.16 19.78
CA GLY A 13 -25.65 11.74 19.63
C GLY A 13 -25.11 10.83 20.73
N MET A 14 -25.95 10.47 21.73
CA MET A 14 -25.56 9.50 22.76
C MET A 14 -25.56 8.08 22.24
N LEU A 15 -24.77 7.22 22.92
CA LEU A 15 -24.74 5.79 22.62
C LEU A 15 -25.94 5.10 23.24
N GLY A 16 -26.77 4.51 22.38
CA GLY A 16 -27.88 3.66 22.76
C GLY A 16 -27.52 2.19 22.83
N ASP A 17 -28.44 1.32 22.43
CA ASP A 17 -28.32 -0.11 22.54
C ASP A 17 -27.18 -0.71 21.71
N ARG A 18 -26.65 -1.84 22.21
CA ARG A 18 -25.66 -2.65 21.48
C ARG A 18 -26.29 -3.22 20.22
N ASN A 19 -25.67 -2.92 19.06
CA ASN A 19 -26.09 -3.50 17.79
C ASN A 19 -25.58 -4.93 17.61
N GLY A 20 -26.30 -5.72 16.80
CA GLY A 20 -26.00 -7.12 16.51
C GLY A 20 -24.79 -7.37 15.63
N VAL A 21 -23.70 -6.62 15.79
CA VAL A 21 -22.43 -6.80 15.07
C VAL A 21 -21.33 -7.20 16.05
N TYR A 22 -20.63 -8.30 15.76
CA TYR A 22 -19.61 -8.89 16.64
C TYR A 22 -18.37 -9.28 15.83
N VAL A 23 -17.21 -9.03 16.42
CA VAL A 23 -15.96 -9.65 15.97
C VAL A 23 -15.90 -11.04 16.58
N THR A 24 -15.85 -12.07 15.74
CA THR A 24 -15.85 -13.48 16.13
C THR A 24 -14.48 -14.13 16.00
N GLY A 25 -13.59 -13.51 15.25
CA GLY A 25 -12.21 -13.96 15.10
C GLY A 25 -11.29 -12.83 14.66
N VAL A 26 -10.00 -13.00 14.90
CA VAL A 26 -8.94 -12.11 14.41
C VAL A 26 -7.96 -12.98 13.62
N GLU A 27 -7.69 -12.59 12.39
CA GLU A 27 -6.76 -13.30 11.51
C GLU A 27 -5.32 -13.20 12.00
N GLU A 28 -4.63 -14.33 12.04
CA GLU A 28 -3.20 -14.38 12.24
C GLU A 28 -2.49 -14.12 10.91
N LYS A 29 -1.68 -13.05 10.84
CA LYS A 29 -1.04 -12.59 9.60
C LYS A 29 0.47 -12.63 9.73
N MET A 30 1.17 -12.66 8.58
CA MET A 30 2.64 -12.60 8.52
C MET A 30 3.23 -11.23 8.92
N GLY A 31 2.40 -10.20 9.08
CA GLY A 31 2.81 -8.85 9.48
C GLY A 31 1.62 -7.90 9.52
N ILE A 32 1.90 -6.64 9.84
CA ILE A 32 0.88 -5.57 9.99
C ILE A 32 -0.18 -5.97 11.03
N HIS A 33 0.24 -6.54 12.15
CA HIS A 33 -0.65 -7.06 13.19
C HIS A 33 -1.47 -5.96 13.86
N ALA A 34 -0.93 -4.74 13.95
CA ALA A 34 -1.64 -3.58 14.51
C ALA A 34 -2.86 -3.14 13.68
N SER A 35 -2.93 -3.51 12.40
CA SER A 35 -4.12 -3.36 11.56
C SER A 35 -4.89 -4.67 11.58
N ALA A 36 -5.77 -4.86 12.57
CA ALA A 36 -6.49 -6.10 12.77
C ALA A 36 -7.39 -6.43 11.57
N THR A 37 -7.27 -7.66 11.07
CA THR A 37 -8.18 -8.26 10.09
C THR A 37 -9.11 -9.18 10.85
N CYS A 38 -10.41 -8.91 10.80
CA CYS A 38 -11.37 -9.57 11.67
C CYS A 38 -12.44 -10.32 10.87
N GLU A 39 -12.86 -11.45 11.38
CA GLU A 39 -14.13 -12.05 11.04
C GLU A 39 -15.24 -11.31 11.78
N VAL A 40 -16.27 -10.89 11.05
CA VAL A 40 -17.39 -10.10 11.58
C VAL A 40 -18.69 -10.84 11.33
N THR A 41 -19.42 -11.15 12.40
CA THR A 41 -20.72 -11.80 12.33
C THR A 41 -21.84 -10.80 12.60
N LEU A 42 -22.87 -10.84 11.75
CA LEU A 42 -24.01 -9.95 11.82
C LEU A 42 -25.27 -10.73 12.22
N GLY A 43 -26.02 -10.23 13.21
CA GLY A 43 -27.33 -10.73 13.57
C GLY A 43 -27.38 -12.06 14.33
N GLU A 44 -26.24 -12.61 14.78
CA GLU A 44 -26.19 -13.91 15.47
C GLU A 44 -26.85 -13.88 16.87
N ARG A 45 -26.60 -12.84 17.65
CA ARG A 45 -27.08 -12.72 19.04
C ARG A 45 -28.25 -11.76 19.21
N HIS A 46 -28.20 -10.67 18.46
CA HIS A 46 -29.21 -9.61 18.44
C HIS A 46 -29.42 -9.14 17.01
N GLN A 47 -30.58 -8.52 16.75
CA GLN A 47 -30.85 -7.91 15.45
C GLN A 47 -29.74 -6.93 15.09
N CYS A 48 -29.20 -7.08 13.88
CA CYS A 48 -28.22 -6.16 13.33
C CYS A 48 -28.93 -5.10 12.45
N ARG A 49 -28.74 -3.84 12.80
CA ARG A 49 -29.27 -2.69 12.05
C ARG A 49 -28.12 -1.99 11.31
N GLY A 50 -28.42 -1.45 10.15
CA GLY A 50 -27.48 -0.66 9.38
C GLY A 50 -28.18 0.49 8.64
N LEU A 51 -27.45 1.58 8.43
CA LEU A 51 -27.90 2.73 7.67
C LEU A 51 -27.43 2.59 6.22
N LEU A 52 -28.35 2.67 5.27
CA LEU A 52 -28.01 2.67 3.86
C LEU A 52 -27.32 3.98 3.47
N VAL A 53 -26.13 3.90 2.88
CA VAL A 53 -25.39 5.05 2.35
C VAL A 53 -25.68 5.19 0.86
N GLY A 54 -26.29 6.31 0.47
CA GLY A 54 -26.70 6.56 -0.92
C GLY A 54 -27.86 5.70 -1.39
N GLY A 55 -27.90 5.35 -2.66
CA GLY A 55 -28.96 4.55 -3.26
C GLY A 55 -28.77 3.03 -3.13
N VAL A 56 -29.86 2.31 -3.32
CA VAL A 56 -29.84 0.84 -3.44
C VAL A 56 -29.00 0.47 -4.68
N HIS A 57 -28.13 -0.53 -4.53
CA HIS A 57 -27.18 -1.01 -5.54
C HIS A 57 -25.97 -0.09 -5.86
N ASP A 58 -25.81 1.05 -5.18
CA ASP A 58 -24.65 1.96 -5.33
C ASP A 58 -23.37 1.49 -4.63
N GLY A 59 -23.41 0.40 -3.87
CA GLY A 59 -22.34 -0.01 -2.96
C GLY A 59 -20.99 -0.22 -3.63
N ILE A 60 -20.95 -0.85 -4.81
CA ILE A 60 -19.70 -1.09 -5.55
C ILE A 60 -19.08 0.23 -6.00
N ARG A 61 -19.86 1.15 -6.54
CA ARG A 61 -19.38 2.48 -6.96
C ARG A 61 -18.80 3.27 -5.78
N GLN A 62 -19.46 3.24 -4.63
CA GLN A 62 -19.01 3.88 -3.40
C GLN A 62 -17.71 3.23 -2.86
N MET A 63 -17.61 1.90 -2.93
CA MET A 63 -16.40 1.18 -2.55
C MET A 63 -15.20 1.60 -3.40
N PHE A 64 -15.37 1.77 -4.71
CA PHE A 64 -14.28 2.21 -5.59
C PHE A 64 -13.75 3.60 -5.24
N GLN A 65 -14.59 4.53 -4.78
CA GLN A 65 -14.14 5.83 -4.30
C GLN A 65 -13.20 5.73 -3.09
N VAL A 66 -13.46 4.79 -2.18
CA VAL A 66 -12.58 4.54 -1.03
C VAL A 66 -11.29 3.82 -1.45
N ILE A 67 -11.41 2.82 -2.33
CA ILE A 67 -10.28 1.99 -2.77
C ILE A 67 -9.27 2.80 -3.60
N GLU A 68 -9.69 3.78 -4.35
CA GLU A 68 -8.81 4.61 -5.18
C GLU A 68 -7.70 5.26 -4.34
N HIS A 69 -8.04 5.89 -3.23
CA HIS A 69 -7.07 6.46 -2.29
C HIS A 69 -6.20 5.39 -1.61
N ALA A 70 -6.80 4.25 -1.26
CA ALA A 70 -6.07 3.16 -0.64
C ALA A 70 -5.02 2.55 -1.57
N ARG A 71 -5.31 2.38 -2.87
CA ARG A 71 -4.37 1.89 -3.87
C ARG A 71 -3.15 2.79 -4.02
N MET A 72 -3.36 4.09 -4.03
CA MET A 72 -2.28 5.07 -4.06
C MET A 72 -1.36 4.92 -2.84
N ALA A 73 -1.93 4.84 -1.63
CA ALA A 73 -1.18 4.64 -0.40
C ALA A 73 -0.36 3.34 -0.40
N VAL A 74 -0.92 2.24 -0.95
CA VAL A 74 -0.21 0.96 -1.12
C VAL A 74 0.93 1.10 -2.12
N GLY A 75 0.76 1.85 -3.20
CA GLY A 75 1.83 2.18 -4.14
C GLY A 75 2.99 2.90 -3.45
N PHE A 76 2.70 3.96 -2.71
CA PHE A 76 3.71 4.71 -1.95
C PHE A 76 4.45 3.84 -0.92
N LYS A 77 3.71 3.00 -0.18
CA LYS A 77 4.30 2.01 0.74
C LYS A 77 5.28 1.09 0.01
N SER A 78 4.92 0.61 -1.19
CA SER A 78 5.71 -0.35 -1.95
C SER A 78 7.07 0.22 -2.37
N PHE A 79 7.11 1.42 -2.92
CA PHE A 79 8.39 2.01 -3.31
C PHE A 79 9.22 2.54 -2.12
N ALA A 80 8.57 2.93 -1.01
CA ALA A 80 9.29 3.24 0.22
C ALA A 80 10.00 2.00 0.79
N THR A 81 9.31 0.85 0.80
CA THR A 81 9.89 -0.44 1.19
C THR A 81 11.04 -0.85 0.26
N LEU A 82 10.85 -0.69 -1.06
CA LEU A 82 11.89 -0.97 -2.06
C LEU A 82 13.13 -0.09 -1.84
N SER A 83 12.94 1.20 -1.56
CA SER A 83 14.05 2.12 -1.26
C SER A 83 14.85 1.67 -0.04
N THR A 84 14.17 1.29 1.03
CA THR A 84 14.82 0.76 2.25
C THR A 84 15.55 -0.55 1.97
N ALA A 85 14.93 -1.46 1.24
CA ALA A 85 15.54 -2.74 0.84
C ALA A 85 16.81 -2.51 0.02
N TYR A 86 16.78 -1.61 -0.96
CA TYR A 86 17.95 -1.24 -1.76
C TYR A 86 19.09 -0.70 -0.89
N LEU A 87 18.82 0.22 0.03
CA LEU A 87 19.85 0.80 0.89
C LEU A 87 20.52 -0.25 1.78
N ASN A 88 19.73 -1.15 2.37
CA ASN A 88 20.24 -2.26 3.18
C ASN A 88 21.05 -3.24 2.34
N ALA A 89 20.56 -3.62 1.16
CA ALA A 89 21.29 -4.49 0.23
C ALA A 89 22.60 -3.85 -0.22
N LEU A 90 22.61 -2.56 -0.53
CA LEU A 90 23.80 -1.82 -0.92
C LEU A 90 24.87 -1.83 0.19
N GLN A 91 24.44 -1.59 1.44
CA GLN A 91 25.35 -1.63 2.58
C GLN A 91 25.91 -3.03 2.80
N TYR A 92 25.07 -4.04 2.83
CA TYR A 92 25.49 -5.42 2.99
C TYR A 92 26.48 -5.87 1.91
N THR A 93 26.26 -5.50 0.65
CA THR A 93 27.12 -5.90 -0.47
C THR A 93 28.50 -5.22 -0.46
N LYS A 94 28.63 -4.08 0.22
CA LYS A 94 29.93 -3.43 0.46
C LYS A 94 30.75 -4.10 1.56
N GLU A 95 30.08 -4.71 2.52
CA GLU A 95 30.71 -5.32 3.71
C GLU A 95 30.95 -6.81 3.53
N ARG A 96 30.05 -7.53 2.90
CA ARG A 96 30.15 -8.99 2.70
C ARG A 96 31.25 -9.32 1.72
N VAL A 97 32.26 -10.03 2.19
CA VAL A 97 33.38 -10.53 1.38
C VAL A 97 33.15 -12.00 1.01
N GLN A 98 33.10 -12.31 -0.31
CA GLN A 98 32.92 -13.67 -0.80
C GLN A 98 33.36 -13.82 -2.26
N GLY A 99 34.21 -14.82 -2.52
CA GLY A 99 34.73 -15.10 -3.86
C GLY A 99 35.83 -14.14 -4.34
N ALA A 100 36.55 -14.49 -5.37
CA ALA A 100 37.49 -13.60 -6.04
C ALA A 100 36.80 -12.69 -7.06
N ASP A 101 37.45 -11.62 -7.46
CA ASP A 101 36.96 -10.78 -8.57
C ASP A 101 36.86 -11.62 -9.84
N LEU A 102 35.85 -11.43 -10.66
CA LEU A 102 35.64 -12.17 -11.91
C LEU A 102 36.83 -12.00 -12.87
N ALA A 103 37.49 -10.84 -12.84
CA ALA A 103 38.69 -10.60 -13.64
C ALA A 103 39.87 -11.54 -13.24
N GLU A 104 39.84 -12.09 -12.03
CA GLU A 104 40.86 -12.99 -11.47
C GLU A 104 40.33 -14.42 -11.29
N ALA A 105 39.27 -14.81 -11.99
CA ALA A 105 38.60 -16.11 -11.79
C ALA A 105 39.50 -17.33 -12.00
N THR A 106 40.55 -17.21 -12.81
CA THR A 106 41.54 -18.29 -13.07
C THR A 106 42.64 -18.33 -12.02
N ASN A 107 42.83 -17.29 -11.23
CA ASN A 107 43.86 -17.22 -10.19
C ASN A 107 43.36 -17.85 -8.89
N LYS A 108 43.80 -19.07 -8.57
CA LYS A 108 43.39 -19.80 -7.36
C LYS A 108 43.83 -19.13 -6.04
N SER A 109 44.81 -18.22 -6.09
CA SER A 109 45.33 -17.47 -4.94
C SER A 109 44.77 -16.04 -4.87
N ALA A 110 43.85 -15.66 -5.76
CA ALA A 110 43.25 -14.34 -5.76
C ALA A 110 42.53 -14.03 -4.43
N PRO A 111 42.68 -12.82 -3.88
CA PRO A 111 42.01 -12.43 -2.65
C PRO A 111 40.47 -12.37 -2.85
N ARG A 112 39.75 -12.67 -1.80
CA ARG A 112 38.29 -12.49 -1.79
C ARG A 112 37.95 -11.01 -1.75
N VAL A 113 36.86 -10.64 -2.45
CA VAL A 113 36.42 -9.25 -2.58
C VAL A 113 35.01 -9.04 -2.00
N PRO A 114 34.63 -7.82 -1.64
CA PRO A 114 33.23 -7.49 -1.34
C PRO A 114 32.32 -7.87 -2.51
N ILE A 115 31.17 -8.43 -2.20
CA ILE A 115 30.28 -8.99 -3.24
C ILE A 115 29.74 -7.96 -4.22
N ILE A 116 29.79 -6.67 -3.89
CA ILE A 116 29.47 -5.58 -4.83
C ILE A 116 30.40 -5.58 -6.07
N ARG A 117 31.56 -6.21 -5.99
CA ARG A 117 32.48 -6.35 -7.13
C ARG A 117 31.95 -7.33 -8.20
N HIS A 118 31.08 -8.25 -7.81
CA HIS A 118 30.52 -9.23 -8.74
C HIS A 118 29.49 -8.58 -9.69
N PRO A 119 29.61 -8.81 -11.01
CA PRO A 119 28.76 -8.16 -12.00
C PRO A 119 27.27 -8.41 -11.80
N ASP A 120 26.87 -9.63 -11.43
CA ASP A 120 25.46 -9.97 -11.22
C ASP A 120 24.87 -9.26 -9.98
N VAL A 121 25.62 -9.15 -8.89
CA VAL A 121 25.23 -8.38 -7.72
C VAL A 121 25.04 -6.90 -8.08
N ARG A 122 25.95 -6.34 -8.86
CA ARG A 122 25.83 -4.96 -9.37
C ARG A 122 24.59 -4.77 -10.23
N ARG A 123 24.30 -5.73 -11.11
CA ARG A 123 23.08 -5.72 -11.95
C ARG A 123 21.83 -5.69 -11.08
N MET A 124 21.74 -6.55 -10.04
CA MET A 124 20.60 -6.56 -9.11
C MET A 124 20.46 -5.25 -8.35
N LEU A 125 21.55 -4.66 -7.87
CA LEU A 125 21.52 -3.35 -7.21
C LEU A 125 21.08 -2.23 -8.15
N MET A 126 21.54 -2.24 -9.41
CA MET A 126 21.11 -1.25 -10.41
C MET A 126 19.62 -1.35 -10.72
N LEU A 127 19.07 -2.57 -10.81
CA LEU A 127 17.63 -2.77 -11.00
C LEU A 127 16.84 -2.22 -9.81
N GLN A 128 17.22 -2.57 -8.57
CA GLN A 128 16.57 -2.07 -7.37
C GLN A 128 16.61 -0.53 -7.29
N LYS A 129 17.76 0.06 -7.61
CA LYS A 129 17.91 1.52 -7.65
C LYS A 129 16.99 2.15 -8.70
N SER A 130 17.02 1.65 -9.92
CA SER A 130 16.21 2.17 -11.03
C SER A 130 14.72 2.12 -10.71
N TYR A 131 14.23 0.99 -10.19
CA TYR A 131 12.83 0.88 -9.79
C TYR A 131 12.48 1.79 -8.60
N SER A 132 13.35 1.89 -7.60
CA SER A 132 13.11 2.74 -6.43
C SER A 132 12.98 4.21 -6.81
N GLU A 133 13.88 4.71 -7.66
CA GLU A 133 13.87 6.11 -8.11
C GLU A 133 12.75 6.37 -9.12
N GLY A 134 12.56 5.47 -10.09
CA GLY A 134 11.52 5.58 -11.11
C GLY A 134 10.10 5.54 -10.53
N LEU A 135 9.82 4.61 -9.61
CA LEU A 135 8.52 4.52 -8.97
C LEU A 135 8.24 5.71 -8.05
N ARG A 136 9.27 6.26 -7.39
CA ARG A 136 9.12 7.51 -6.63
C ARG A 136 8.75 8.68 -7.53
N ALA A 137 9.44 8.83 -8.67
CA ALA A 137 9.14 9.88 -9.65
C ALA A 137 7.71 9.73 -10.20
N LEU A 138 7.31 8.50 -10.55
CA LEU A 138 5.95 8.19 -10.99
C LEU A 138 4.90 8.53 -9.92
N GLY A 139 5.14 8.13 -8.67
CA GLY A 139 4.23 8.42 -7.57
C GLY A 139 4.02 9.92 -7.35
N LEU A 140 5.11 10.71 -7.38
CA LEU A 140 5.02 12.17 -7.27
C LEU A 140 4.33 12.81 -8.48
N TYR A 141 4.54 12.26 -9.67
CA TYR A 141 3.83 12.71 -10.87
C TYR A 141 2.32 12.47 -10.77
N ILE A 142 1.89 11.27 -10.31
CA ILE A 142 0.48 10.96 -10.09
C ILE A 142 -0.12 11.85 -8.99
N ALA A 143 0.59 12.06 -7.87
CA ALA A 143 0.14 12.97 -6.82
C ALA A 143 -0.08 14.40 -7.34
N ASN A 144 0.81 14.90 -8.21
CA ASN A 144 0.63 16.20 -8.85
C ASN A 144 -0.60 16.25 -9.76
N ILE A 145 -0.90 15.15 -10.48
CA ILE A 145 -2.13 15.07 -11.28
C ILE A 145 -3.35 15.14 -10.38
N GLN A 146 -3.38 14.40 -9.26
CA GLN A 146 -4.49 14.43 -8.31
C GLN A 146 -4.71 15.84 -7.72
N ASP A 147 -3.65 16.53 -7.33
CA ASP A 147 -3.72 17.92 -6.87
C ASP A 147 -4.34 18.85 -7.93
N ARG A 148 -3.94 18.69 -9.18
CA ARG A 148 -4.50 19.49 -10.30
C ARG A 148 -5.97 19.18 -10.54
N VAL A 149 -6.40 17.92 -10.41
CA VAL A 149 -7.82 17.54 -10.48
C VAL A 149 -8.63 18.23 -9.38
N ILE A 150 -8.11 18.22 -8.16
CA ILE A 150 -8.77 18.87 -7.00
C ILE A 150 -8.86 20.38 -7.23
N LEU A 151 -7.78 21.02 -7.64
CA LEU A 151 -7.73 22.47 -7.88
C LEU A 151 -8.61 22.93 -9.04
N SER A 152 -8.88 22.07 -10.01
CA SER A 152 -9.80 22.36 -11.13
C SER A 152 -11.29 22.15 -10.80
N GLY A 153 -11.63 21.85 -9.54
CA GLY A 153 -12.99 21.65 -9.08
C GLY A 153 -13.43 20.21 -8.88
N GLY A 154 -12.47 19.26 -8.95
CA GLY A 154 -12.68 17.83 -8.68
C GLY A 154 -13.16 17.02 -9.90
N HIS A 155 -13.35 15.72 -9.67
CA HIS A 155 -13.81 14.78 -10.70
C HIS A 155 -15.18 15.19 -11.27
N GLY A 156 -15.26 15.48 -12.52
CA GLY A 156 -16.49 15.92 -13.20
C GLY A 156 -16.35 17.27 -13.90
N HIS A 157 -15.37 18.07 -13.56
CA HIS A 157 -15.04 19.28 -14.30
C HIS A 157 -14.44 18.94 -15.68
N ALA A 158 -14.71 19.75 -16.69
CA ALA A 158 -14.23 19.47 -18.06
C ALA A 158 -12.71 19.35 -18.16
N GLU A 159 -11.97 20.16 -17.39
CA GLU A 159 -10.52 20.10 -17.31
C GLU A 159 -9.99 18.86 -16.55
N ALA A 160 -10.71 18.43 -15.54
CA ALA A 160 -10.36 17.24 -14.77
C ALA A 160 -10.47 15.94 -15.59
N LYS A 161 -11.42 15.84 -16.52
CA LYS A 161 -11.63 14.64 -17.35
C LYS A 161 -10.40 14.22 -18.16
N ASN A 162 -9.59 15.17 -18.59
CA ASN A 162 -8.35 14.85 -19.31
C ASN A 162 -7.23 14.41 -18.37
N LEU A 163 -7.22 14.90 -17.14
CA LEU A 163 -6.26 14.52 -16.11
C LEU A 163 -6.61 13.16 -15.49
N ASP A 164 -7.90 12.85 -15.31
CA ASP A 164 -8.39 11.57 -14.81
C ASP A 164 -7.99 10.36 -15.68
N ARG A 165 -7.78 10.57 -16.98
CA ARG A 165 -7.31 9.50 -17.87
C ARG A 165 -5.84 9.15 -17.67
N LEU A 166 -5.08 10.00 -17.00
CA LEU A 166 -3.66 9.80 -16.70
C LEU A 166 -3.42 9.24 -15.30
N ASN A 167 -4.48 9.16 -14.50
CA ASN A 167 -4.49 8.63 -13.14
C ASN A 167 -5.03 7.19 -13.13
#